data_6f8cbede001cf354af42266980a4209f
#
_entry.id   6f8cbede001cf354af42266980a4209f
#
_cell.length_a   1.000
_cell.length_b   1.000
_cell.length_c   1.000
_cell.angle_alpha   90.00
_cell.angle_beta   90.00
_cell.angle_gamma   90.00
#
_symmetry.space_group_name_H-M   'P 1'
#
loop_
_entity.id
_entity.type
_entity.pdbx_description
1 polymer ?
#
loop_
_entity_poly.entity_id
_entity_poly.type
_entity_poly.pdbx_seq_one_letter_code
_entity_poly.pdbx_strand_id
1 'polypeptide(L)'
;PKGDGAIDDVDIQILKGIGRWMQHSGSSLYGTVTSGLPSQSWGETTLKGDSLFLHIFHYPKDGILLVNGLEGVRLNEARFLASGHPVKVHRMSASEWKIKLPEAEVACMDTVVVLRKSGDIRPSSQRLLHPGMVNELPAFEADMNSGNFQHGDGKVLRNYISNWTKSDETLSWEIKSLRSANYNLTLEYTGTGSGDAGKMELRIAGKNYPFEYEGCSANKVARLRLGTVSLKAGQHTISLHGISHQGKEFMRPVRLVLEQE
;
A
#
# COMPACT_ATOMS: atom_id res chain seq x y z
N PRO A 1 3.89 21.08 -22.57
CA PRO A 1 4.08 21.38 -23.99
C PRO A 1 5.15 22.46 -24.16
N LYS A 2 5.86 22.43 -25.27
CA LYS A 2 6.83 23.45 -25.68
C LYS A 2 6.13 24.79 -25.97
N GLY A 3 6.88 25.87 -26.03
CA GLY A 3 6.31 27.22 -26.25
C GLY A 3 5.61 27.39 -27.61
N ASP A 4 5.84 26.50 -28.57
CA ASP A 4 5.16 26.40 -29.87
C ASP A 4 3.91 25.50 -29.84
N GLY A 5 3.52 24.97 -28.67
CA GLY A 5 2.40 24.07 -28.49
C GLY A 5 2.71 22.59 -28.79
N ALA A 6 3.93 22.24 -29.19
CA ALA A 6 4.31 20.85 -29.41
C ALA A 6 4.51 20.10 -28.10
N ILE A 7 4.25 18.79 -28.13
CA ILE A 7 4.54 17.87 -27.01
C ILE A 7 6.02 17.48 -27.11
N ASP A 8 6.70 17.39 -25.94
CA ASP A 8 8.07 16.93 -25.87
C ASP A 8 8.20 15.46 -26.31
N ASP A 9 9.33 15.10 -26.94
CA ASP A 9 9.55 13.74 -27.42
C ASP A 9 9.54 12.70 -26.29
N VAL A 10 10.00 13.07 -25.09
CA VAL A 10 9.94 12.21 -23.90
C VAL A 10 8.49 11.97 -23.50
N ASP A 11 7.67 13.02 -23.46
CA ASP A 11 6.23 12.90 -23.15
C ASP A 11 5.50 12.04 -24.19
N ILE A 12 5.86 12.19 -25.47
CA ILE A 12 5.32 11.36 -26.56
C ILE A 12 5.65 9.88 -26.33
N GLN A 13 6.88 9.54 -25.94
CA GLN A 13 7.25 8.15 -25.66
C GLN A 13 6.49 7.59 -24.45
N ILE A 14 6.32 8.37 -23.40
CA ILE A 14 5.51 7.99 -22.23
C ILE A 14 4.07 7.72 -22.64
N LEU A 15 3.44 8.65 -23.37
CA LEU A 15 2.05 8.50 -23.82
C LEU A 15 1.87 7.29 -24.74
N LYS A 16 2.84 7.01 -25.64
CA LYS A 16 2.83 5.81 -26.47
C LYS A 16 2.96 4.54 -25.63
N GLY A 17 3.78 4.56 -24.57
CA GLY A 17 3.90 3.46 -23.61
C GLY A 17 2.57 3.17 -22.92
N ILE A 18 1.94 4.20 -22.38
CA ILE A 18 0.61 4.11 -21.77
C ILE A 18 -0.42 3.58 -22.78
N GLY A 19 -0.44 4.13 -24.00
CA GLY A 19 -1.35 3.70 -25.06
C GLY A 19 -1.22 2.21 -25.38
N ARG A 20 0.01 1.69 -25.52
CA ARG A 20 0.25 0.25 -25.71
C ARG A 20 -0.25 -0.59 -24.57
N TRP A 21 0.03 -0.18 -23.32
CA TRP A 21 -0.46 -0.89 -22.16
C TRP A 21 -2.00 -0.90 -22.11
N MET A 22 -2.64 0.24 -22.38
CA MET A 22 -4.10 0.38 -22.41
C MET A 22 -4.78 -0.51 -23.48
N GLN A 23 -4.13 -0.76 -24.61
CA GLN A 23 -4.67 -1.67 -25.65
C GLN A 23 -4.84 -3.10 -25.14
N HIS A 24 -3.95 -3.57 -24.26
CA HIS A 24 -3.96 -4.95 -23.75
C HIS A 24 -4.60 -5.06 -22.36
N SER A 25 -4.46 -4.03 -21.54
CA SER A 25 -4.86 -4.06 -20.12
C SER A 25 -5.95 -3.07 -19.75
N GLY A 26 -6.41 -2.19 -20.64
CA GLY A 26 -7.38 -1.15 -20.35
C GLY A 26 -8.72 -1.65 -19.82
N SER A 27 -9.11 -2.90 -20.08
CA SER A 27 -10.31 -3.51 -19.52
C SER A 27 -10.27 -3.67 -17.99
N SER A 28 -9.06 -3.64 -17.38
CA SER A 28 -8.86 -3.66 -15.93
C SER A 28 -9.08 -2.30 -15.27
N LEU A 29 -9.26 -1.23 -16.06
CA LEU A 29 -9.53 0.13 -15.59
C LEU A 29 -10.91 0.62 -16.01
N TYR A 30 -11.30 0.41 -17.29
CA TYR A 30 -12.56 0.95 -17.80
C TYR A 30 -13.78 0.23 -17.23
N GLY A 31 -14.64 1.01 -16.55
CA GLY A 31 -15.87 0.52 -15.94
C GLY A 31 -15.66 -0.41 -14.76
N THR A 32 -14.52 -0.30 -14.10
CA THR A 32 -14.22 -0.98 -12.84
C THR A 32 -14.62 -0.12 -11.66
N VAL A 33 -14.74 -0.76 -10.51
CA VAL A 33 -14.96 -0.16 -9.19
C VAL A 33 -13.85 -0.62 -8.24
N THR A 34 -13.79 -0.01 -7.06
CA THR A 34 -12.92 -0.52 -5.98
C THR A 34 -13.27 -1.97 -5.66
N SER A 35 -12.27 -2.79 -5.43
CA SER A 35 -12.48 -4.21 -5.07
C SER A 35 -12.95 -4.41 -3.64
N GLY A 36 -12.73 -3.42 -2.75
CA GLY A 36 -12.91 -3.54 -1.32
C GLY A 36 -11.74 -4.24 -0.60
N LEU A 37 -10.70 -4.64 -1.31
CA LEU A 37 -9.46 -5.13 -0.72
C LEU A 37 -8.53 -3.95 -0.41
N PRO A 38 -7.71 -4.01 0.66
CA PRO A 38 -6.70 -3.00 0.93
C PRO A 38 -5.58 -3.09 -0.12
N SER A 39 -4.80 -2.03 -0.27
CA SER A 39 -3.56 -2.05 -1.07
C SER A 39 -2.64 -3.17 -0.60
N GLN A 40 -2.01 -3.83 -1.53
CA GLN A 40 -1.12 -4.95 -1.26
C GLN A 40 0.34 -4.52 -1.41
N SER A 41 1.28 -5.25 -0.81
CA SER A 41 2.71 -4.95 -0.96
C SER A 41 3.19 -5.01 -2.42
N TRP A 42 2.49 -5.76 -3.26
CA TRP A 42 2.80 -5.91 -4.69
C TRP A 42 2.03 -4.93 -5.58
N GLY A 43 0.95 -4.27 -5.11
CA GLY A 43 0.14 -3.37 -5.94
C GLY A 43 -1.30 -3.22 -5.50
N GLU A 44 -2.18 -2.96 -6.46
CA GLU A 44 -3.57 -2.59 -6.26
C GLU A 44 -4.54 -3.56 -6.94
N THR A 45 -5.82 -3.41 -6.62
CA THR A 45 -6.87 -4.25 -7.18
C THR A 45 -8.07 -3.44 -7.67
N THR A 46 -8.64 -3.85 -8.79
CA THR A 46 -9.91 -3.33 -9.32
C THR A 46 -10.90 -4.46 -9.57
N LEU A 47 -12.19 -4.14 -9.57
CA LEU A 47 -13.26 -5.13 -9.72
C LEU A 47 -14.24 -4.72 -10.84
N LYS A 48 -14.61 -5.70 -11.68
CA LYS A 48 -15.67 -5.53 -12.69
C LYS A 48 -16.50 -6.81 -12.80
N GLY A 49 -17.70 -6.78 -12.25
CA GLY A 49 -18.52 -8.00 -12.16
C GLY A 49 -17.78 -9.12 -11.44
N ASP A 50 -17.62 -10.26 -12.09
CA ASP A 50 -16.90 -11.42 -11.53
C ASP A 50 -15.39 -11.41 -11.78
N SER A 51 -14.87 -10.33 -12.34
CA SER A 51 -13.44 -10.19 -12.63
C SER A 51 -12.75 -9.32 -11.59
N LEU A 52 -11.88 -9.91 -10.80
CA LEU A 52 -10.94 -9.21 -9.91
C LEU A 52 -9.61 -9.07 -10.66
N PHE A 53 -9.16 -7.84 -10.87
CA PHE A 53 -7.89 -7.53 -11.52
C PHE A 53 -6.85 -7.20 -10.46
N LEU A 54 -5.68 -7.83 -10.57
CA LEU A 54 -4.52 -7.60 -9.72
C LEU A 54 -3.52 -6.81 -10.54
N HIS A 55 -3.28 -5.55 -10.17
CA HIS A 55 -2.29 -4.66 -10.77
C HIS A 55 -0.97 -4.81 -10.01
N ILE A 56 0.01 -5.46 -10.60
CA ILE A 56 1.26 -5.83 -9.98
C ILE A 56 2.34 -4.81 -10.36
N PHE A 57 2.60 -3.84 -9.49
CA PHE A 57 3.62 -2.81 -9.65
C PHE A 57 4.99 -3.28 -9.15
N HIS A 58 5.00 -4.15 -8.13
CA HIS A 58 6.19 -4.70 -7.52
C HIS A 58 6.16 -6.22 -7.63
N TYR A 59 6.98 -6.75 -8.50
CA TYR A 59 7.02 -8.19 -8.73
C TYR A 59 7.79 -8.89 -7.60
N PRO A 60 7.19 -9.89 -6.91
CA PRO A 60 7.87 -10.63 -5.87
C PRO A 60 9.08 -11.40 -6.42
N LYS A 61 10.23 -11.34 -5.74
CA LYS A 61 11.47 -12.01 -6.17
C LYS A 61 11.32 -13.52 -6.31
N ASP A 62 10.45 -14.13 -5.51
CA ASP A 62 10.15 -15.57 -5.52
C ASP A 62 9.01 -15.92 -6.49
N GLY A 63 8.45 -14.95 -7.18
CA GLY A 63 7.31 -15.10 -8.07
C GLY A 63 6.01 -15.48 -7.35
N ILE A 64 5.92 -15.25 -6.04
CA ILE A 64 4.75 -15.61 -5.24
C ILE A 64 3.97 -14.37 -4.85
N LEU A 65 2.75 -14.25 -5.34
CA LEU A 65 1.79 -13.28 -4.87
C LEU A 65 0.93 -13.87 -3.75
N LEU A 66 0.71 -13.09 -2.71
CA LEU A 66 -0.25 -13.41 -1.66
C LEU A 66 -1.42 -12.42 -1.74
N VAL A 67 -2.64 -12.93 -1.78
CA VAL A 67 -3.87 -12.14 -1.80
C VAL A 67 -4.69 -12.49 -0.59
N ASN A 68 -5.09 -11.48 0.18
CA ASN A 68 -5.90 -11.60 1.39
C ASN A 68 -7.28 -10.96 1.20
N GLY A 69 -8.21 -11.26 2.10
CA GLY A 69 -9.55 -10.63 2.12
C GLY A 69 -10.58 -11.30 1.21
N LEU A 70 -10.28 -12.49 0.68
CA LEU A 70 -11.17 -13.25 -0.20
C LEU A 70 -12.01 -14.30 0.55
N GLU A 71 -12.48 -13.97 1.76
CA GLU A 71 -13.31 -14.87 2.55
C GLU A 71 -14.66 -15.14 1.84
N GLY A 72 -15.01 -16.43 1.69
CA GLY A 72 -16.24 -16.83 0.98
C GLY A 72 -16.15 -16.76 -0.54
N VAL A 73 -15.06 -16.23 -1.09
CA VAL A 73 -14.82 -16.15 -2.53
C VAL A 73 -14.21 -17.44 -3.05
N ARG A 74 -14.69 -17.89 -4.20
CA ARG A 74 -14.08 -19.00 -4.97
C ARG A 74 -13.44 -18.40 -6.22
N LEU A 75 -12.20 -18.81 -6.51
CA LEU A 75 -11.52 -18.46 -7.74
C LEU A 75 -11.68 -19.63 -8.74
N ASN A 76 -12.27 -19.31 -9.88
CA ASN A 76 -12.60 -20.29 -10.91
C ASN A 76 -11.53 -20.34 -12.00
N GLU A 77 -10.91 -19.21 -12.30
CA GLU A 77 -9.89 -19.05 -13.33
C GLU A 77 -8.93 -17.93 -12.94
N ALA A 78 -7.67 -18.09 -13.30
CA ALA A 78 -6.65 -17.04 -13.17
C ALA A 78 -5.76 -17.02 -14.40
N ARG A 79 -5.53 -15.85 -14.99
CA ARG A 79 -4.67 -15.69 -16.16
C ARG A 79 -4.06 -14.29 -16.23
N PHE A 80 -2.97 -14.14 -16.94
CA PHE A 80 -2.48 -12.82 -17.33
C PHE A 80 -3.47 -12.16 -18.28
N LEU A 81 -3.76 -10.88 -18.06
CA LEU A 81 -4.74 -10.16 -18.88
C LEU A 81 -4.24 -9.95 -20.30
N ALA A 82 -2.95 -9.59 -20.47
CA ALA A 82 -2.38 -9.26 -21.77
C ALA A 82 -2.13 -10.49 -22.66
N SER A 83 -1.55 -11.55 -22.11
CA SER A 83 -1.19 -12.76 -22.88
C SER A 83 -2.28 -13.83 -22.87
N GLY A 84 -3.17 -13.81 -21.90
CA GLY A 84 -4.15 -14.87 -21.66
C GLY A 84 -3.57 -16.13 -21.02
N HIS A 85 -2.26 -16.21 -20.77
CA HIS A 85 -1.63 -17.40 -20.18
C HIS A 85 -2.18 -17.69 -18.78
N PRO A 86 -2.49 -18.96 -18.47
CA PRO A 86 -3.06 -19.34 -17.19
C PRO A 86 -2.04 -19.19 -16.05
N VAL A 87 -2.54 -18.85 -14.86
CA VAL A 87 -1.76 -18.69 -13.64
C VAL A 87 -2.23 -19.69 -12.59
N LYS A 88 -1.28 -20.34 -11.90
CA LYS A 88 -1.62 -21.30 -10.84
C LYS A 88 -2.00 -20.57 -9.56
N VAL A 89 -3.16 -20.91 -9.03
CA VAL A 89 -3.66 -20.39 -7.75
C VAL A 89 -3.85 -21.51 -6.75
N HIS A 90 -3.52 -21.25 -5.48
CA HIS A 90 -3.70 -22.17 -4.38
C HIS A 90 -4.40 -21.46 -3.23
N ARG A 91 -5.47 -22.04 -2.72
CA ARG A 91 -6.11 -21.56 -1.50
C ARG A 91 -5.28 -21.97 -0.30
N MET A 92 -4.88 -21.02 0.52
CA MET A 92 -4.08 -21.24 1.73
C MET A 92 -4.95 -21.35 2.98
N SER A 93 -6.02 -20.55 3.03
CA SER A 93 -6.98 -20.53 4.14
C SER A 93 -8.38 -20.13 3.64
N ALA A 94 -9.26 -19.78 4.56
CA ALA A 94 -10.60 -19.29 4.22
C ALA A 94 -10.54 -17.96 3.42
N SER A 95 -9.53 -17.11 3.67
CA SER A 95 -9.42 -15.75 3.11
C SER A 95 -8.16 -15.50 2.29
N GLU A 96 -7.16 -16.40 2.33
CA GLU A 96 -5.86 -16.18 1.69
C GLU A 96 -5.63 -17.11 0.51
N TRP A 97 -5.06 -16.53 -0.52
CA TRP A 97 -4.68 -17.22 -1.74
C TRP A 97 -3.23 -16.94 -2.12
N LYS A 98 -2.57 -17.97 -2.62
CA LYS A 98 -1.21 -17.91 -3.17
C LYS A 98 -1.30 -18.06 -4.69
N ILE A 99 -0.69 -17.13 -5.40
CA ILE A 99 -0.62 -17.11 -6.86
C ILE A 99 0.85 -17.24 -7.25
N LYS A 100 1.17 -18.22 -8.09
CA LYS A 100 2.53 -18.39 -8.60
C LYS A 100 2.63 -17.76 -9.99
N LEU A 101 3.45 -16.73 -10.09
CA LEU A 101 3.71 -15.97 -11.30
C LEU A 101 5.00 -16.45 -11.97
N PRO A 102 5.01 -16.76 -13.26
CA PRO A 102 6.23 -16.99 -14.02
C PRO A 102 6.94 -15.66 -14.33
N GLU A 103 8.26 -15.65 -14.23
CA GLU A 103 9.09 -14.45 -14.44
C GLU A 103 8.98 -13.88 -15.85
N ALA A 104 8.71 -14.72 -16.84
CA ALA A 104 8.63 -14.35 -18.25
C ALA A 104 7.48 -13.41 -18.63
N GLU A 105 6.50 -13.22 -17.74
CA GLU A 105 5.31 -12.40 -18.00
C GLU A 105 5.36 -11.01 -17.34
N VAL A 106 6.53 -10.63 -16.79
CA VAL A 106 6.68 -9.35 -16.09
C VAL A 106 6.66 -8.18 -17.07
N ALA A 107 5.67 -7.32 -16.95
CA ALA A 107 5.68 -6.02 -17.61
C ALA A 107 6.48 -5.00 -16.80
N CYS A 108 7.14 -4.06 -17.48
CA CYS A 108 8.04 -3.11 -16.82
C CYS A 108 7.34 -2.09 -15.90
N MET A 109 6.02 -1.92 -16.01
CA MET A 109 5.28 -0.92 -15.21
C MET A 109 4.11 -1.51 -14.44
N ASP A 110 3.25 -2.28 -15.07
CA ASP A 110 2.08 -2.90 -14.47
C ASP A 110 1.76 -4.22 -15.17
N THR A 111 1.90 -5.31 -14.44
CA THR A 111 1.49 -6.64 -14.88
C THR A 111 0.10 -6.93 -14.34
N VAL A 112 -0.88 -7.18 -15.20
CA VAL A 112 -2.25 -7.43 -14.76
C VAL A 112 -2.58 -8.92 -14.81
N VAL A 113 -2.98 -9.47 -13.67
CA VAL A 113 -3.59 -10.80 -13.56
C VAL A 113 -5.08 -10.63 -13.31
N VAL A 114 -5.91 -11.31 -14.10
CA VAL A 114 -7.35 -11.37 -13.87
C VAL A 114 -7.72 -12.70 -13.22
N LEU A 115 -8.48 -12.57 -12.12
CA LEU A 115 -9.08 -13.70 -11.40
C LEU A 115 -10.59 -13.70 -11.68
N ARG A 116 -11.11 -14.79 -12.21
CA ARG A 116 -12.55 -15.01 -12.28
C ARG A 116 -13.03 -15.58 -10.95
N LYS A 117 -13.96 -14.89 -10.32
CA LYS A 117 -14.46 -15.24 -8.99
C LYS A 117 -15.96 -15.52 -8.99
N SER A 118 -16.40 -16.24 -7.98
CA SER A 118 -17.81 -16.31 -7.54
C SER A 118 -17.86 -16.00 -6.04
N GLY A 119 -18.97 -15.40 -5.61
CA GLY A 119 -19.13 -14.84 -4.26
C GLY A 119 -18.70 -13.38 -4.18
N ASP A 120 -19.13 -12.71 -3.13
CA ASP A 120 -18.89 -11.28 -2.93
C ASP A 120 -17.65 -11.04 -2.06
N ILE A 121 -16.84 -10.06 -2.47
CA ILE A 121 -15.71 -9.57 -1.67
C ILE A 121 -16.29 -8.65 -0.61
N ARG A 122 -15.99 -8.95 0.65
CA ARG A 122 -16.31 -8.07 1.77
C ARG A 122 -15.17 -7.08 1.97
N PRO A 123 -15.46 -5.76 2.06
CA PRO A 123 -14.43 -4.77 2.35
C PRO A 123 -13.63 -5.14 3.60
N SER A 124 -12.32 -4.99 3.53
CA SER A 124 -11.41 -5.25 4.64
C SER A 124 -10.28 -4.23 4.63
N SER A 125 -9.92 -3.72 5.80
CA SER A 125 -8.72 -2.89 5.99
C SER A 125 -7.50 -3.70 6.39
N GLN A 126 -7.65 -5.01 6.66
CA GLN A 126 -6.56 -5.86 7.11
C GLN A 126 -5.57 -6.15 5.99
N ARG A 127 -4.33 -5.70 6.17
CA ARG A 127 -3.21 -5.92 5.23
C ARG A 127 -2.42 -7.16 5.57
N LEU A 128 -2.13 -7.97 4.57
CA LEU A 128 -1.23 -9.10 4.71
C LEU A 128 0.21 -8.64 4.51
N LEU A 129 1.06 -8.88 5.52
CA LEU A 129 2.49 -8.66 5.36
C LEU A 129 3.07 -9.74 4.45
N HIS A 130 3.63 -9.33 3.32
CA HIS A 130 4.25 -10.23 2.36
C HIS A 130 5.69 -10.56 2.80
N PRO A 131 6.03 -11.83 3.07
CA PRO A 131 7.39 -12.21 3.38
C PRO A 131 8.26 -12.11 2.11
N GLY A 132 9.31 -11.36 2.14
CA GLY A 132 10.22 -11.17 0.98
C GLY A 132 9.91 -9.95 0.12
N MET A 133 8.97 -9.11 0.55
CA MET A 133 8.73 -7.80 -0.04
C MET A 133 8.79 -6.72 1.04
N VAL A 134 9.02 -5.49 0.60
CA VAL A 134 8.81 -4.31 1.44
C VAL A 134 7.31 -4.12 1.62
N ASN A 135 6.87 -4.04 2.88
CA ASN A 135 5.46 -3.82 3.20
C ASN A 135 5.26 -2.36 3.56
N GLU A 136 4.52 -1.64 2.74
CA GLU A 136 4.19 -0.25 2.96
C GLU A 136 2.77 -0.12 3.49
N LEU A 137 2.60 0.62 4.59
CA LEU A 137 1.32 0.97 5.19
C LEU A 137 1.11 2.47 5.01
N PRO A 138 0.43 2.92 3.94
CA PRO A 138 0.19 4.33 3.70
C PRO A 138 -0.65 4.94 4.83
N ALA A 139 -0.31 6.18 5.22
CA ALA A 139 -1.03 6.87 6.28
C ALA A 139 -2.49 7.19 5.89
N PHE A 140 -2.74 7.44 4.60
CA PHE A 140 -4.08 7.74 4.10
C PHE A 140 -5.04 6.53 4.12
N GLU A 141 -4.54 5.31 4.34
CA GLU A 141 -5.33 4.10 4.51
C GLU A 141 -5.44 3.65 5.97
N ALA A 142 -4.89 4.43 6.91
CA ALA A 142 -5.03 4.17 8.33
C ALA A 142 -6.48 4.41 8.78
N ASP A 143 -6.92 3.61 9.75
CA ASP A 143 -8.11 3.93 10.52
C ASP A 143 -7.81 5.15 11.41
N MET A 144 -8.69 6.15 11.36
CA MET A 144 -8.56 7.43 12.06
C MET A 144 -9.61 7.53 13.14
N ASN A 145 -9.20 7.76 14.38
CA ASN A 145 -10.14 7.91 15.48
C ASN A 145 -10.73 9.32 15.62
N SER A 146 -10.37 10.24 14.73
CA SER A 146 -10.82 11.64 14.77
C SER A 146 -11.21 12.14 13.38
N GLY A 147 -12.28 12.92 13.32
CA GLY A 147 -12.69 13.63 12.10
C GLY A 147 -11.86 14.89 11.78
N ASN A 148 -10.88 15.22 12.62
CA ASN A 148 -10.02 16.40 12.40
C ASN A 148 -8.96 16.14 11.33
N PHE A 149 -8.54 14.90 11.14
CA PHE A 149 -7.53 14.55 10.16
C PHE A 149 -7.92 14.96 8.74
N GLN A 150 -6.96 15.41 7.98
CA GLN A 150 -7.13 15.81 6.59
C GLN A 150 -6.14 15.05 5.71
N HIS A 151 -6.63 14.59 4.57
CA HIS A 151 -5.80 14.00 3.54
C HIS A 151 -5.08 15.09 2.74
N GLY A 152 -3.83 14.86 2.38
CA GLY A 152 -3.16 15.63 1.35
C GLY A 152 -3.88 15.51 0.00
N ASP A 153 -3.53 16.36 -0.95
CA ASP A 153 -4.20 16.43 -2.26
C ASP A 153 -3.78 15.32 -3.25
N GLY A 154 -2.97 14.36 -2.82
CA GLY A 154 -2.53 13.22 -3.62
C GLY A 154 -1.48 13.52 -4.68
N LYS A 155 -1.05 14.77 -4.84
CA LYS A 155 0.07 15.12 -5.73
C LYS A 155 1.39 14.59 -5.19
N VAL A 156 2.42 14.67 -6.01
CA VAL A 156 3.77 14.23 -5.64
C VAL A 156 4.17 14.79 -4.27
N LEU A 157 4.59 13.92 -3.37
CA LEU A 157 4.95 14.20 -1.96
C LEU A 157 3.79 14.72 -1.08
N ARG A 158 2.54 14.60 -1.51
CA ARG A 158 1.36 15.07 -0.77
C ARG A 158 0.38 13.96 -0.41
N ASN A 159 0.84 12.73 -0.36
CA ASN A 159 0.10 11.57 0.14
C ASN A 159 0.31 11.40 1.65
N TYR A 160 -0.06 12.40 2.43
CA TYR A 160 0.12 12.44 3.88
C TYR A 160 -1.21 12.65 4.60
N ILE A 161 -1.22 12.42 5.90
CA ILE A 161 -2.27 12.86 6.81
C ILE A 161 -1.79 14.12 7.53
N SER A 162 -2.64 15.13 7.62
CA SER A 162 -2.38 16.44 8.25
C SER A 162 -3.48 16.79 9.25
N ASN A 163 -3.34 17.95 9.88
CA ASN A 163 -4.23 18.46 10.91
C ASN A 163 -4.30 17.58 12.16
N TRP A 164 -3.20 16.89 12.46
CA TRP A 164 -3.04 16.14 13.70
C TRP A 164 -2.62 17.09 14.81
N THR A 165 -3.56 17.50 15.68
CA THR A 165 -3.33 18.57 16.65
C THR A 165 -3.43 18.12 18.10
N LYS A 166 -3.99 16.94 18.36
CA LYS A 166 -4.24 16.44 19.71
C LYS A 166 -3.54 15.11 19.97
N SER A 167 -3.10 14.89 21.19
CA SER A 167 -2.43 13.65 21.60
C SER A 167 -3.35 12.45 21.75
N ASP A 168 -4.65 12.64 21.84
CA ASP A 168 -5.66 11.57 21.86
C ASP A 168 -6.09 11.12 20.45
N GLU A 169 -5.64 11.83 19.42
CA GLU A 169 -5.83 11.43 18.02
C GLU A 169 -4.80 10.37 17.63
N THR A 170 -5.24 9.36 16.87
CA THR A 170 -4.39 8.22 16.50
C THR A 170 -4.66 7.77 15.06
N LEU A 171 -3.61 7.23 14.43
CA LEU A 171 -3.71 6.45 13.19
C LEU A 171 -3.44 4.98 13.51
N SER A 172 -4.22 4.07 12.93
CA SER A 172 -4.00 2.64 13.15
C SER A 172 -4.16 1.82 11.87
N TRP A 173 -3.47 0.68 11.83
CA TRP A 173 -3.51 -0.28 10.74
C TRP A 173 -3.70 -1.68 11.27
N GLU A 174 -4.64 -2.41 10.70
CA GLU A 174 -4.78 -3.84 10.92
C GLU A 174 -3.88 -4.62 9.96
N ILE A 175 -2.99 -5.44 10.51
CA ILE A 175 -2.08 -6.25 9.73
C ILE A 175 -2.18 -7.72 10.09
N LYS A 176 -1.77 -8.59 9.17
CA LYS A 176 -1.64 -10.02 9.40
C LYS A 176 -0.28 -10.51 8.94
N SER A 177 0.43 -11.22 9.82
CA SER A 177 1.65 -11.94 9.48
C SER A 177 1.36 -13.43 9.36
N LEU A 178 1.79 -14.07 8.26
CA LEU A 178 1.58 -15.51 8.04
C LEU A 178 2.53 -16.39 8.86
N ARG A 179 3.66 -15.84 9.29
CA ARG A 179 4.68 -16.53 10.09
C ARG A 179 5.30 -15.58 11.09
N SER A 180 5.91 -16.14 12.13
CA SER A 180 6.73 -15.33 13.04
C SER A 180 7.97 -14.83 12.31
N ALA A 181 8.23 -13.53 12.39
CA ALA A 181 9.36 -12.87 11.76
C ALA A 181 9.72 -11.56 12.45
N ASN A 182 10.95 -11.09 12.22
CA ASN A 182 11.39 -9.77 12.62
C ASN A 182 11.24 -8.80 11.45
N TYR A 183 10.84 -7.57 11.76
CA TYR A 183 10.67 -6.50 10.80
C TYR A 183 11.38 -5.24 11.26
N ASN A 184 12.17 -4.66 10.39
CA ASN A 184 12.72 -3.32 10.56
C ASN A 184 11.62 -2.30 10.24
N LEU A 185 11.41 -1.36 11.17
CA LEU A 185 10.38 -0.33 11.09
C LEU A 185 10.99 1.00 10.66
N THR A 186 10.45 1.60 9.62
CA THR A 186 10.80 2.96 9.18
C THR A 186 9.52 3.77 8.98
N LEU A 187 9.44 4.94 9.61
CA LEU A 187 8.35 5.89 9.38
C LEU A 187 8.81 6.95 8.38
N GLU A 188 8.04 7.14 7.32
CA GLU A 188 8.21 8.25 6.38
C GLU A 188 7.18 9.33 6.69
N TYR A 189 7.64 10.57 6.77
CA TYR A 189 6.81 11.72 7.10
C TYR A 189 7.27 12.99 6.38
N THR A 190 6.40 13.96 6.30
CA THR A 190 6.72 15.33 5.89
C THR A 190 6.37 16.31 7.01
N GLY A 191 6.90 17.50 6.98
CA GLY A 191 6.65 18.53 7.98
C GLY A 191 5.83 19.70 7.46
N THR A 192 5.53 20.61 8.35
CA THR A 192 4.89 21.90 8.04
C THR A 192 5.92 23.01 7.91
N GLY A 193 7.14 22.77 8.40
CA GLY A 193 8.26 23.71 8.37
C GLY A 193 9.49 23.18 9.10
N SER A 194 10.61 23.88 8.96
CA SER A 194 11.90 23.46 9.55
C SER A 194 12.00 23.62 11.07
N GLY A 195 11.03 24.26 11.71
CA GLY A 195 11.02 24.47 13.18
C GLY A 195 10.11 23.50 13.95
N ASP A 196 9.39 22.65 13.24
CA ASP A 196 8.48 21.71 13.90
C ASP A 196 9.25 20.51 14.43
N ALA A 197 9.07 20.19 15.70
CA ALA A 197 9.64 19.03 16.35
C ALA A 197 8.62 18.43 17.31
N GLY A 198 8.79 17.18 17.69
CA GLY A 198 7.89 16.58 18.63
C GLY A 198 8.28 15.16 19.04
N LYS A 199 7.42 14.59 19.89
CA LYS A 199 7.54 13.24 20.40
C LYS A 199 6.28 12.46 20.04
N MET A 200 6.50 11.26 19.58
CA MET A 200 5.44 10.33 19.22
C MET A 200 5.78 8.91 19.70
N GLU A 201 4.82 8.03 19.58
CA GLU A 201 4.98 6.63 19.96
C GLU A 201 4.28 5.75 18.93
N LEU A 202 4.98 4.72 18.44
CA LEU A 202 4.39 3.63 17.69
C LEU A 202 4.11 2.46 18.66
N ARG A 203 2.90 1.92 18.63
CA ARG A 203 2.51 0.74 19.43
C ARG A 203 2.24 -0.43 18.51
N ILE A 204 2.86 -1.57 18.78
CA ILE A 204 2.69 -2.80 18.02
C ILE A 204 3.06 -4.02 18.87
N ALA A 205 2.26 -5.09 18.77
CA ALA A 205 2.51 -6.37 19.44
C ALA A 205 2.75 -6.23 20.96
N GLY A 206 2.03 -5.31 21.61
CA GLY A 206 2.13 -5.04 23.06
C GLY A 206 3.40 -4.30 23.48
N LYS A 207 4.17 -3.76 22.52
CA LYS A 207 5.37 -2.95 22.77
C LYS A 207 5.15 -1.53 22.30
N ASN A 208 5.80 -0.59 22.99
CA ASN A 208 5.81 0.82 22.68
C ASN A 208 7.19 1.21 22.16
N TYR A 209 7.22 1.96 21.07
CA TYR A 209 8.42 2.49 20.43
C TYR A 209 8.32 4.02 20.44
N PRO A 210 8.72 4.69 21.54
CA PRO A 210 8.76 6.14 21.60
C PRO A 210 9.88 6.67 20.72
N PHE A 211 9.63 7.78 20.06
CA PHE A 211 10.61 8.45 19.20
C PHE A 211 10.41 9.96 19.18
N GLU A 212 11.47 10.65 18.85
CA GLU A 212 11.46 12.09 18.60
C GLU A 212 11.62 12.32 17.10
N TYR A 213 11.02 13.37 16.58
CA TYR A 213 11.16 13.80 15.21
C TYR A 213 11.54 15.28 15.14
N GLU A 214 12.28 15.63 14.12
CA GLU A 214 12.62 16.98 13.77
C GLU A 214 11.75 17.46 12.62
N GLY A 215 11.50 18.76 12.53
CA GLY A 215 10.75 19.34 11.44
C GLY A 215 11.47 19.18 10.10
N CYS A 216 10.70 18.91 9.07
CA CYS A 216 11.20 18.96 7.71
C CYS A 216 10.28 19.82 6.84
N SER A 217 10.78 20.27 5.69
CA SER A 217 9.96 21.08 4.77
C SER A 217 8.84 20.22 4.15
N ALA A 218 7.72 20.87 3.83
CA ALA A 218 6.57 20.21 3.19
C ALA A 218 6.88 19.54 1.83
N ASN A 219 8.02 19.88 1.21
CA ASN A 219 8.45 19.33 -0.08
C ASN A 219 9.50 18.22 0.05
N LYS A 220 9.73 17.72 1.26
CA LYS A 220 10.68 16.63 1.53
C LYS A 220 9.99 15.56 2.37
N VAL A 221 10.30 14.32 2.06
CA VAL A 221 9.95 13.18 2.91
C VAL A 221 11.18 12.83 3.74
N ALA A 222 11.03 12.93 5.05
CA ALA A 222 12.04 12.46 6.00
C ALA A 222 11.77 10.99 6.34
N ARG A 223 12.84 10.26 6.72
CA ARG A 223 12.80 8.86 7.11
C ARG A 223 13.34 8.71 8.51
N LEU A 224 12.57 8.05 9.37
CA LEU A 224 12.94 7.77 10.74
C LEU A 224 12.92 6.27 11.00
N ARG A 225 14.07 5.69 11.35
CA ARG A 225 14.14 4.29 11.78
C ARG A 225 13.67 4.18 13.22
N LEU A 226 12.63 3.36 13.45
CA LEU A 226 12.03 3.17 14.76
C LEU A 226 12.59 1.94 15.49
N GLY A 227 13.33 1.08 14.80
CA GLY A 227 13.90 -0.16 15.36
C GLY A 227 13.31 -1.41 14.73
N THR A 228 13.45 -2.53 15.44
CA THR A 228 12.99 -3.86 14.99
C THR A 228 11.86 -4.37 15.87
N VAL A 229 10.83 -4.94 15.28
CA VAL A 229 9.74 -5.63 15.97
C VAL A 229 9.71 -7.10 15.59
N SER A 230 9.52 -7.97 16.59
CA SER A 230 9.23 -9.39 16.38
C SER A 230 7.71 -9.59 16.36
N LEU A 231 7.15 -9.98 15.25
CA LEU A 231 5.74 -10.33 15.10
C LEU A 231 5.58 -11.85 15.10
N LYS A 232 4.63 -12.35 15.86
CA LYS A 232 4.17 -13.74 15.74
C LYS A 232 3.26 -13.88 14.52
N ALA A 233 3.07 -15.12 14.05
CA ALA A 233 2.00 -15.39 13.09
C ALA A 233 0.64 -14.98 13.70
N GLY A 234 -0.21 -14.34 12.89
CA GLY A 234 -1.52 -13.87 13.32
C GLY A 234 -1.79 -12.42 13.01
N GLN A 235 -2.85 -11.90 13.60
CA GLN A 235 -3.32 -10.52 13.45
C GLN A 235 -2.64 -9.62 14.47
N HIS A 236 -2.34 -8.39 14.06
CA HIS A 236 -1.77 -7.35 14.90
C HIS A 236 -2.35 -6.00 14.50
N THR A 237 -2.50 -5.12 15.49
CA THR A 237 -2.78 -3.71 15.27
C THR A 237 -1.49 -2.92 15.44
N ILE A 238 -1.20 -2.04 14.52
CA ILE A 238 -0.16 -1.01 14.65
C ILE A 238 -0.88 0.31 14.88
N SER A 239 -0.45 1.10 15.85
CA SER A 239 -1.01 2.43 16.07
C SER A 239 0.07 3.47 16.33
N LEU A 240 -0.11 4.65 15.74
CA LEU A 240 0.76 5.81 15.88
C LEU A 240 0.05 6.84 16.78
N HIS A 241 0.75 7.32 17.79
CA HIS A 241 0.22 8.21 18.83
C HIS A 241 1.08 9.46 18.95
N GLY A 242 0.44 10.63 19.08
CA GLY A 242 1.11 11.87 19.43
C GLY A 242 1.35 11.97 20.95
N ILE A 243 2.52 12.46 21.35
CA ILE A 243 2.84 12.75 22.76
C ILE A 243 2.91 14.25 22.98
N SER A 244 3.75 14.95 22.20
CA SER A 244 3.88 16.40 22.25
C SER A 244 4.44 16.93 20.92
N HIS A 245 4.11 18.15 20.58
CA HIS A 245 4.68 18.85 19.43
C HIS A 245 4.93 20.33 19.75
N GLN A 246 5.84 20.96 19.01
CA GLN A 246 6.21 22.37 19.16
C GLN A 246 5.54 23.25 18.11
N GLY A 247 5.15 22.70 16.97
CA GLY A 247 4.52 23.41 15.86
C GLY A 247 3.00 23.53 16.00
N LYS A 248 2.33 23.81 14.90
CA LYS A 248 0.86 23.90 14.83
C LYS A 248 0.17 22.54 14.89
N GLU A 249 0.85 21.52 14.45
CA GLU A 249 0.39 20.13 14.39
C GLU A 249 1.57 19.17 14.56
N PHE A 250 1.30 17.89 14.79
CA PHE A 250 2.31 16.86 14.71
C PHE A 250 2.87 16.72 13.30
N MET A 251 3.92 15.88 13.13
CA MET A 251 4.41 15.54 11.79
C MET A 251 3.25 15.04 10.91
N ARG A 252 3.42 15.14 9.61
CA ARG A 252 2.49 14.59 8.62
C ARG A 252 2.96 13.22 8.15
N PRO A 253 2.47 12.13 8.70
CA PRO A 253 2.89 10.79 8.30
C PRO A 253 2.47 10.51 6.85
N VAL A 254 3.39 9.89 6.10
CA VAL A 254 3.18 9.46 4.72
C VAL A 254 2.91 7.96 4.69
N ARG A 255 3.79 7.17 5.31
CA ARG A 255 3.65 5.71 5.43
C ARG A 255 4.57 5.13 6.49
N LEU A 256 4.18 3.99 7.01
CA LEU A 256 5.03 3.11 7.79
C LEU A 256 5.52 1.97 6.88
N VAL A 257 6.81 1.70 6.92
CA VAL A 257 7.49 0.67 6.11
C VAL A 257 7.97 -0.44 7.03
N LEU A 258 7.63 -1.69 6.69
CA LEU A 258 8.08 -2.89 7.37
C LEU A 258 8.88 -3.76 6.40
N GLU A 259 10.16 -3.95 6.70
CA GLU A 259 11.06 -4.82 5.93
C GLU A 259 11.43 -6.03 6.79
N GLN A 260 11.16 -7.24 6.29
CA GLN A 260 11.55 -8.46 6.98
C GLN A 260 13.07 -8.60 6.96
N GLU A 261 13.66 -8.94 8.13
CA GLU A 261 15.08 -9.29 8.26
C GLU A 261 15.46 -10.59 7.56
#